data_a3409eeaa7c60982623a1b8d67895629
#
_entry.id   a3409eeaa7c60982623a1b8d67895629
#
_cell.length_a   1.000
_cell.length_b   1.000
_cell.length_c   1.000
_cell.angle_alpha   90.00
_cell.angle_beta   90.00
_cell.angle_gamma   90.00
#
_symmetry.space_group_name_H-M   'P 1'
#
loop_
_entity.id
_entity.type
_entity.pdbx_description
1 polymer ?
#
loop_
_entity_poly.entity_id
_entity_poly.type
_entity_poly.pdbx_seq_one_letter_code
_entity_poly.pdbx_strand_id
1 'polypeptide(L)'
;MREQTHPNDLTSSQKSVLLRLDRDGPATVSALARAESVRPQSMRVTVATLEAMGAVGGEPDPTDGRQTLIALTPRFRDVLRANRAAKDDWLFRALHAQLSEQEQVELASAVKLLQRLAEFDEPARP
;
A
#
# COMPACT_ATOMS: atom_id res chain seq x y z
N MET A 1 -12.35 8.76 -24.74
CA MET A 1 -12.81 7.82 -23.77
C MET A 1 -11.81 7.62 -22.65
N ARG A 2 -12.31 7.52 -21.45
CA ARG A 2 -11.46 7.43 -20.33
C ARG A 2 -11.35 6.00 -19.85
N GLU A 3 -10.19 5.52 -19.69
CA GLU A 3 -9.99 4.19 -19.18
C GLU A 3 -10.11 4.18 -17.68
N GLN A 4 -10.70 3.13 -17.15
CA GLN A 4 -10.73 2.96 -15.71
C GLN A 4 -9.36 2.51 -15.22
N THR A 5 -8.89 3.17 -14.17
CA THR A 5 -7.64 2.78 -13.56
C THR A 5 -7.84 1.52 -12.75
N HIS A 6 -7.05 0.52 -13.03
CA HIS A 6 -7.07 -0.73 -12.31
C HIS A 6 -5.88 -0.80 -11.38
N PRO A 7 -6.00 -1.41 -10.19
CA PRO A 7 -4.86 -1.52 -9.28
C PRO A 7 -3.62 -2.13 -9.91
N ASN A 8 -3.79 -2.98 -10.91
CA ASN A 8 -2.66 -3.62 -11.58
C ASN A 8 -1.95 -2.70 -12.56
N ASP A 9 -2.55 -1.54 -12.87
CA ASP A 9 -1.95 -0.58 -13.79
C ASP A 9 -1.05 0.43 -13.08
N LEU A 10 -0.93 0.29 -11.78
CA LEU A 10 -0.14 1.22 -10.96
C LEU A 10 1.33 0.86 -11.00
N THR A 11 2.18 1.88 -10.92
CA THR A 11 3.62 1.64 -10.73
C THR A 11 3.86 1.11 -9.33
N SER A 12 5.05 0.55 -9.10
CA SER A 12 5.43 0.05 -7.77
C SER A 12 5.40 1.16 -6.74
N SER A 13 5.89 2.36 -7.10
CA SER A 13 5.88 3.50 -6.18
C SER A 13 4.47 3.92 -5.82
N GLN A 14 3.59 3.98 -6.82
CA GLN A 14 2.19 4.33 -6.59
C GLN A 14 1.51 3.32 -5.68
N LYS A 15 1.71 2.04 -5.95
CA LYS A 15 1.15 0.97 -5.13
C LYS A 15 1.62 1.07 -3.69
N SER A 16 2.92 1.31 -3.50
CA SER A 16 3.49 1.39 -2.17
C SER A 16 2.86 2.51 -1.36
N VAL A 17 2.66 3.68 -1.97
CA VAL A 17 2.03 4.82 -1.31
C VAL A 17 0.59 4.48 -0.91
N LEU A 18 -0.16 3.89 -1.84
CA LEU A 18 -1.56 3.56 -1.56
C LEU A 18 -1.70 2.54 -0.44
N LEU A 19 -0.86 1.51 -0.44
CA LEU A 19 -0.90 0.50 0.60
C LEU A 19 -0.49 1.09 1.95
N ARG A 20 0.45 2.02 1.96
CA ARG A 20 0.86 2.70 3.19
C ARG A 20 -0.27 3.54 3.75
N LEU A 21 -0.96 4.29 2.89
CA LEU A 21 -2.11 5.08 3.32
C LEU A 21 -3.24 4.21 3.85
N ASP A 22 -3.43 3.05 3.23
CA ASP A 22 -4.46 2.12 3.69
C ASP A 22 -4.11 1.53 5.06
N ARG A 23 -2.84 1.19 5.27
CA ARG A 23 -2.37 0.57 6.49
C ARG A 23 -2.25 1.56 7.64
N ASP A 24 -1.63 2.72 7.38
CA ASP A 24 -1.23 3.65 8.43
C ASP A 24 -2.14 4.87 8.53
N GLY A 25 -3.03 5.08 7.57
CA GLY A 25 -3.92 6.23 7.57
C GLY A 25 -3.33 7.44 6.86
N PRO A 26 -4.03 8.57 6.90
CA PRO A 26 -3.60 9.79 6.20
C PRO A 26 -2.23 10.26 6.64
N ALA A 27 -1.48 10.86 5.72
CA ALA A 27 -0.13 11.33 5.97
C ALA A 27 0.19 12.54 5.10
N THR A 28 1.13 13.35 5.55
CA THR A 28 1.61 14.47 4.75
C THR A 28 2.54 13.97 3.64
N VAL A 29 2.72 14.80 2.61
CA VAL A 29 3.66 14.48 1.54
C VAL A 29 5.06 14.26 2.13
N SER A 30 5.47 15.09 3.08
CA SER A 30 6.78 14.95 3.71
C SER A 30 6.94 13.62 4.43
N ALA A 31 5.91 13.20 5.15
CA ALA A 31 5.96 11.92 5.86
C ALA A 31 6.02 10.76 4.87
N LEU A 32 5.24 10.83 3.80
CA LEU A 32 5.26 9.79 2.77
C LEU A 32 6.63 9.72 2.09
N ALA A 33 7.22 10.88 1.79
CA ALA A 33 8.54 10.92 1.17
C ALA A 33 9.59 10.25 2.04
N ARG A 34 9.56 10.56 3.35
CA ARG A 34 10.49 9.95 4.30
C ARG A 34 10.29 8.45 4.38
N ALA A 35 9.04 8.02 4.48
CA ALA A 35 8.72 6.60 4.62
C ALA A 35 9.13 5.81 3.38
N GLU A 36 9.03 6.42 2.21
CA GLU A 36 9.38 5.76 0.95
C GLU A 36 10.82 6.00 0.53
N SER A 37 11.57 6.76 1.31
CA SER A 37 12.98 7.09 1.03
C SER A 37 13.16 7.77 -0.31
N VAL A 38 12.26 8.70 -0.63
CA VAL A 38 12.34 9.50 -1.85
C VAL A 38 12.33 10.98 -1.48
N ARG A 39 12.69 11.81 -2.44
CA ARG A 39 12.67 13.26 -2.23
C ARG A 39 11.23 13.77 -2.21
N PRO A 40 10.96 14.82 -1.42
CA PRO A 40 9.62 15.40 -1.38
C PRO A 40 9.10 15.81 -2.76
N GLN A 41 9.97 16.30 -3.61
CA GLN A 41 9.59 16.68 -4.98
C GLN A 41 9.04 15.48 -5.74
N SER A 42 9.73 14.34 -5.65
CA SER A 42 9.28 13.11 -6.32
C SER A 42 7.95 12.63 -5.74
N MET A 43 7.80 12.74 -4.42
CA MET A 43 6.56 12.32 -3.78
C MET A 43 5.40 13.21 -4.19
N ARG A 44 5.63 14.53 -4.37
CA ARG A 44 4.58 15.42 -4.84
C ARG A 44 4.07 15.02 -6.20
N VAL A 45 4.98 14.60 -7.09
CA VAL A 45 4.59 14.14 -8.42
C VAL A 45 3.74 12.86 -8.31
N THR A 46 4.19 11.92 -7.50
CA THR A 46 3.45 10.67 -7.30
C THR A 46 2.05 10.94 -6.74
N VAL A 47 1.97 11.80 -5.72
CA VAL A 47 0.67 12.13 -5.10
C VAL A 47 -0.24 12.85 -6.10
N ALA A 48 0.32 13.78 -6.89
CA ALA A 48 -0.47 14.49 -7.89
C ALA A 48 -1.07 13.54 -8.91
N THR A 49 -0.29 12.55 -9.35
CA THR A 49 -0.77 11.53 -10.27
C THR A 49 -1.89 10.71 -9.65
N LEU A 50 -1.71 10.27 -8.40
CA LEU A 50 -2.73 9.49 -7.69
C LEU A 50 -4.00 10.32 -7.46
N GLU A 51 -3.84 11.61 -7.21
CA GLU A 51 -4.97 12.50 -7.04
C GLU A 51 -5.75 12.65 -8.35
N ALA A 52 -5.05 12.80 -9.46
CA ALA A 52 -5.68 12.89 -10.78
C ALA A 52 -6.44 11.62 -11.12
N MET A 53 -6.00 10.48 -10.61
CA MET A 53 -6.66 9.19 -10.82
C MET A 53 -7.87 8.99 -9.89
N GLY A 54 -8.08 9.90 -8.94
CA GLY A 54 -9.15 9.76 -7.98
C GLY A 54 -8.85 8.76 -6.86
N ALA A 55 -7.58 8.41 -6.70
CA ALA A 55 -7.19 7.44 -5.68
C ALA A 55 -6.99 8.07 -4.32
N VAL A 56 -6.48 9.30 -4.28
CA VAL A 56 -6.23 10.01 -3.04
C VAL A 56 -6.79 11.42 -3.11
N GLY A 57 -6.96 12.04 -1.96
CA GLY A 57 -7.37 13.43 -1.85
C GLY A 57 -6.66 14.07 -0.67
N GLY A 58 -6.61 15.41 -0.69
CA GLY A 58 -6.02 16.17 0.40
C GLY A 58 -7.10 16.70 1.32
N GLU A 59 -6.80 16.73 2.61
CA GLU A 59 -7.68 17.32 3.60
C GLU A 59 -6.85 18.04 4.65
N PRO A 60 -7.40 19.08 5.30
CA PRO A 60 -6.64 19.79 6.32
C PRO A 60 -6.32 18.87 7.49
N ASP A 61 -5.13 19.04 8.06
CA ASP A 61 -4.78 18.33 9.29
C ASP A 61 -5.59 18.91 10.44
N PRO A 62 -6.38 18.08 11.16
CA PRO A 62 -7.19 18.59 12.27
C PRO A 62 -6.37 19.22 13.39
N THR A 63 -5.11 18.80 13.55
CA THR A 63 -4.26 19.33 14.62
C THR A 63 -3.40 20.49 14.16
N ASP A 64 -3.18 20.65 12.86
CA ASP A 64 -2.41 21.75 12.31
C ASP A 64 -2.95 22.07 10.91
N GLY A 65 -3.88 23.03 10.85
CA GLY A 65 -4.57 23.37 9.61
C GLY A 65 -3.66 23.89 8.50
N ARG A 66 -2.39 24.17 8.80
CA ARG A 66 -1.43 24.58 7.77
C ARG A 66 -0.91 23.41 6.96
N GLN A 67 -1.10 22.18 7.45
CA GLN A 67 -0.65 20.98 6.76
C GLN A 67 -1.83 20.33 6.04
N THR A 68 -1.51 19.67 4.93
CA THR A 68 -2.48 18.88 4.19
C THR A 68 -2.15 17.41 4.38
N LEU A 69 -3.15 16.64 4.78
CA LEU A 69 -3.03 15.21 4.88
C LEU A 69 -3.54 14.59 3.59
N ILE A 70 -2.76 13.65 3.07
CA ILE A 70 -3.15 12.87 1.91
C ILE A 70 -3.83 11.61 2.42
N ALA A 71 -4.99 11.30 1.89
CA ALA A 71 -5.77 10.14 2.32
C ALA A 71 -6.36 9.43 1.12
N LEU A 72 -6.60 8.14 1.27
CA LEU A 72 -7.32 7.38 0.25
C LEU A 72 -8.75 7.92 0.14
N THR A 73 -9.25 8.02 -1.09
CA THR A 73 -10.66 8.30 -1.28
C THR A 73 -11.47 7.08 -0.87
N PRO A 74 -12.72 7.27 -0.39
CA PRO A 74 -13.55 6.11 -0.04
C PRO A 74 -13.72 5.14 -1.19
N ARG A 75 -13.89 5.66 -2.42
CA ARG A 75 -14.03 4.81 -3.59
C ARG A 75 -12.81 3.94 -3.81
N PHE A 76 -11.62 4.51 -3.70
CA PHE A 76 -10.41 3.74 -3.95
C PHE A 76 -10.10 2.77 -2.81
N ARG A 77 -10.50 3.11 -1.59
CA ARG A 77 -10.40 2.17 -0.47
C ARG A 77 -11.21 0.91 -0.76
N ASP A 78 -12.40 1.09 -1.33
CA ASP A 78 -13.23 -0.06 -1.70
C ASP A 78 -12.58 -0.88 -2.81
N VAL A 79 -11.95 -0.21 -3.78
CA VAL A 79 -11.22 -0.90 -4.86
C VAL A 79 -10.10 -1.76 -4.28
N LEU A 80 -9.33 -1.22 -3.34
CA LEU A 80 -8.23 -1.98 -2.72
C LEU A 80 -8.75 -3.17 -1.92
N ARG A 81 -9.85 -2.99 -1.20
CA ARG A 81 -10.45 -4.07 -0.43
C ARG A 81 -10.96 -5.19 -1.32
N ALA A 82 -11.64 -4.82 -2.40
CA ALA A 82 -12.16 -5.81 -3.35
C ALA A 82 -11.02 -6.59 -4.00
N ASN A 83 -9.95 -5.89 -4.36
CA ASN A 83 -8.78 -6.53 -4.98
C ASN A 83 -8.10 -7.48 -4.01
N ARG A 84 -7.98 -7.09 -2.74
CA ARG A 84 -7.41 -7.96 -1.71
C ARG A 84 -8.26 -9.21 -1.49
N ALA A 85 -9.58 -9.03 -1.40
CA ALA A 85 -10.49 -10.15 -1.21
C ALA A 85 -10.39 -11.14 -2.37
N ALA A 86 -10.30 -10.64 -3.60
CA ALA A 86 -10.17 -11.51 -4.78
C ALA A 86 -8.85 -12.30 -4.74
N LYS A 87 -7.77 -11.65 -4.34
CA LYS A 87 -6.47 -12.31 -4.23
C LYS A 87 -6.46 -13.37 -3.13
N ASP A 88 -7.08 -13.05 -2.00
CA ASP A 88 -7.16 -13.99 -0.88
C ASP A 88 -7.96 -15.22 -1.28
N ASP A 89 -9.05 -15.04 -1.98
CA ASP A 89 -9.88 -16.13 -2.44
C ASP A 89 -9.12 -17.01 -3.44
N TRP A 90 -8.44 -16.40 -4.39
CA TRP A 90 -7.62 -17.14 -5.35
C TRP A 90 -6.52 -17.93 -4.62
N LEU A 91 -5.85 -17.28 -3.68
CA LEU A 91 -4.76 -17.93 -2.95
C LEU A 91 -5.29 -19.11 -2.14
N PHE A 92 -6.43 -18.94 -1.48
CA PHE A 92 -7.05 -20.02 -0.72
C PHE A 92 -7.30 -21.24 -1.61
N ARG A 93 -7.89 -21.00 -2.78
CA ARG A 93 -8.17 -22.10 -3.72
C ARG A 93 -6.89 -22.75 -4.22
N ALA A 94 -5.89 -21.93 -4.54
CA ALA A 94 -4.62 -22.45 -5.05
C ALA A 94 -3.92 -23.30 -4.01
N LEU A 95 -3.91 -22.86 -2.75
CA LEU A 95 -3.28 -23.59 -1.66
C LEU A 95 -3.94 -24.96 -1.49
N HIS A 96 -5.26 -25.00 -1.50
CA HIS A 96 -5.97 -26.26 -1.29
C HIS A 96 -5.89 -27.19 -2.51
N ALA A 97 -5.73 -26.63 -3.71
CA ALA A 97 -5.61 -27.45 -4.91
C ALA A 97 -4.20 -28.01 -5.10
N GLN A 98 -3.18 -27.28 -4.68
CA GLN A 98 -1.80 -27.63 -5.02
C GLN A 98 -0.99 -28.19 -3.86
N LEU A 99 -1.37 -27.92 -2.63
CA LEU A 99 -0.57 -28.31 -1.47
C LEU A 99 -1.33 -29.25 -0.55
N SER A 100 -0.62 -30.24 0.00
CA SER A 100 -1.16 -31.08 1.05
C SER A 100 -1.30 -30.26 2.33
N GLU A 101 -2.03 -30.81 3.33
CA GLU A 101 -2.18 -30.14 4.60
C GLU A 101 -0.82 -29.88 5.26
N GLN A 102 0.08 -30.86 5.18
CA GLN A 102 1.42 -30.70 5.75
C GLN A 102 2.19 -29.60 5.06
N GLU A 103 2.11 -29.54 3.74
CA GLU A 103 2.78 -28.50 2.97
C GLU A 103 2.21 -27.12 3.29
N GLN A 104 0.90 -27.02 3.54
CA GLN A 104 0.29 -25.76 3.94
C GLN A 104 0.83 -25.29 5.28
N VAL A 105 1.03 -26.21 6.23
CA VAL A 105 1.64 -25.88 7.53
C VAL A 105 3.08 -25.39 7.34
N GLU A 106 3.83 -26.07 6.49
CA GLU A 106 5.21 -25.70 6.20
C GLU A 106 5.29 -24.30 5.59
N LEU A 107 4.37 -24.01 4.66
CA LEU A 107 4.32 -22.69 4.03
C LEU A 107 3.99 -21.60 5.04
N ALA A 108 3.01 -21.86 5.93
CA ALA A 108 2.65 -20.91 6.96
C ALA A 108 3.84 -20.59 7.87
N SER A 109 4.64 -21.60 8.20
CA SER A 109 5.86 -21.41 8.98
C SER A 109 6.86 -20.56 8.23
N ALA A 110 7.04 -20.83 6.95
CA ALA A 110 7.97 -20.06 6.11
C ALA A 110 7.55 -18.61 6.01
N VAL A 111 6.25 -18.34 5.89
CA VAL A 111 5.73 -16.98 5.83
C VAL A 111 6.09 -16.21 7.10
N LYS A 112 5.97 -16.85 8.25
CA LYS A 112 6.35 -16.20 9.51
C LYS A 112 7.82 -15.82 9.52
N LEU A 113 8.67 -16.68 8.97
CA LEU A 113 10.09 -16.37 8.87
C LEU A 113 10.34 -15.19 7.94
N LEU A 114 9.64 -15.14 6.82
CA LEU A 114 9.74 -14.01 5.89
C LEU A 114 9.28 -12.71 6.55
N GLN A 115 8.22 -12.77 7.35
CA GLN A 115 7.75 -11.59 8.06
C GLN A 115 8.81 -11.07 9.03
N ARG A 116 9.52 -11.97 9.70
CA ARG A 116 10.61 -11.55 10.59
C ARG A 116 11.73 -10.85 9.82
N LEU A 117 12.03 -11.32 8.62
CA LEU A 117 13.02 -10.64 7.78
C LEU A 117 12.52 -9.26 7.36
N ALA A 118 11.24 -9.16 6.99
CA ALA A 118 10.67 -7.89 6.54
C ALA A 118 10.63 -6.85 7.65
N GLU A 119 10.59 -7.30 8.90
CA GLU A 119 10.55 -6.40 10.06
C GLU A 119 11.95 -6.01 10.56
N PHE A 120 12.98 -6.58 9.96
CA PHE A 120 14.34 -6.27 10.37
C PHE A 120 14.67 -4.81 10.03
N ASP A 121 15.16 -4.12 11.04
CA ASP A 121 15.58 -2.73 10.90
C ASP A 121 17.08 -2.69 11.22
N GLU A 122 17.87 -2.49 10.19
CA GLU A 122 19.31 -2.53 10.37
C GLU A 122 19.76 -1.34 11.22
N PRO A 123 20.52 -1.59 12.30
CA PRO A 123 20.97 -0.47 13.15
C PRO A 123 21.85 0.47 12.35
N ALA A 124 21.75 1.77 12.69
CA ALA A 124 22.57 2.77 12.04
C ALA A 124 24.04 2.45 12.30
N ARG A 125 24.87 2.60 11.28
CA ARG A 125 26.30 2.36 11.43
C ARG A 125 26.94 3.53 12.14
N PRO A 126 27.89 3.26 13.02
CA PRO A 126 28.59 4.32 13.72
C PRO A 126 29.44 5.19 12.79
#